data_41e95dbaaae6b45ea1ed7bb3c264308e
#
_entry.id   41e95dbaaae6b45ea1ed7bb3c264308e
#
_cell.length_a   1.000
_cell.length_b   1.000
_cell.length_c   1.000
_cell.angle_alpha   90.00
_cell.angle_beta   90.00
_cell.angle_gamma   90.00
#
_symmetry.space_group_name_H-M   'P 1'
#
loop_
_entity.id
_entity.type
_entity.pdbx_description
1 polymer ?
#
loop_
_entity_poly.entity_id
_entity_poly.type
_entity_poly.pdbx_seq_one_letter_code
_entity_poly.pdbx_strand_id
1 'polypeptide(L)'
;MYQFVIPIHHVNWSTRSVLEGISQKYKPKQIYVVTSDHEIKIFKDKSNSWDIENLTLLDEDNFFLNKYGLTKKDIVSQITQNKPNYSPGWLYQQIIKLGASDIIDELDDVFLIWDADLLPVRSWPILDKKKEKFALLQDKSYGNQDIF
;
A
#
# COMPACT_ATOMS: atom_id res chain seq x y z
N MET A 1 7.96 -0.75 16.21
CA MET A 1 7.33 -1.77 15.33
C MET A 1 6.43 -1.01 14.39
N TYR A 2 6.52 -1.22 13.07
CA TYR A 2 5.78 -0.43 12.08
C TYR A 2 4.48 -1.10 11.65
N GLN A 3 3.53 -0.31 11.16
CA GLN A 3 2.40 -0.78 10.38
C GLN A 3 2.64 -0.44 8.91
N PHE A 4 2.16 -1.30 8.02
CA PHE A 4 2.30 -1.13 6.58
C PHE A 4 0.95 -1.05 5.90
N VAL A 5 0.81 -0.17 4.92
CA VAL A 5 -0.33 -0.11 4.01
C VAL A 5 0.18 -0.35 2.59
N ILE A 6 -0.37 -1.37 1.95
CA ILE A 6 0.11 -1.88 0.66
C ILE A 6 -1.07 -2.03 -0.29
N PRO A 7 -1.32 -1.06 -1.18
CA PRO A 7 -2.28 -1.25 -2.26
C PRO A 7 -1.75 -2.27 -3.27
N ILE A 8 -2.54 -3.30 -3.56
CA ILE A 8 -2.20 -4.37 -4.51
C ILE A 8 -3.28 -4.49 -5.55
N HIS A 9 -2.94 -4.26 -6.81
CA HIS A 9 -3.91 -4.35 -7.90
C HIS A 9 -4.20 -5.81 -8.29
N HIS A 10 -3.15 -6.63 -8.39
CA HIS A 10 -3.26 -8.06 -8.70
C HIS A 10 -2.26 -8.87 -7.88
N VAL A 11 -2.73 -10.00 -7.35
CA VAL A 11 -1.86 -11.00 -6.73
C VAL A 11 -1.07 -11.71 -7.83
N ASN A 12 0.23 -11.50 -7.83
CA ASN A 12 1.14 -12.07 -8.81
C ASN A 12 2.27 -12.86 -8.13
N TRP A 13 3.24 -13.34 -8.90
CA TRP A 13 4.35 -14.15 -8.41
C TRP A 13 5.25 -13.42 -7.40
N SER A 14 5.37 -12.10 -7.47
CA SER A 14 6.19 -11.30 -6.55
C SER A 14 5.48 -10.97 -5.24
N THR A 15 4.16 -10.99 -5.21
CA THR A 15 3.34 -10.59 -4.05
C THR A 15 3.75 -11.31 -2.78
N ARG A 16 3.90 -12.64 -2.85
CA ARG A 16 4.36 -13.45 -1.73
C ARG A 16 5.73 -12.99 -1.22
N SER A 17 6.69 -12.85 -2.12
CA SER A 17 8.06 -12.46 -1.77
C SER A 17 8.14 -11.09 -1.11
N VAL A 18 7.32 -10.14 -1.58
CA VAL A 18 7.24 -8.79 -0.99
C VAL A 18 6.70 -8.86 0.43
N LEU A 19 5.56 -9.54 0.62
CA LEU A 19 4.91 -9.60 1.93
C LEU A 19 5.70 -10.43 2.95
N GLU A 20 6.23 -11.59 2.57
CA GLU A 20 7.14 -12.37 3.42
C GLU A 20 8.42 -11.59 3.72
N GLY A 21 8.96 -10.86 2.74
CA GLY A 21 10.13 -10.01 2.93
C GLY A 21 9.86 -8.89 3.95
N ILE A 22 8.71 -8.23 3.88
CA ILE A 22 8.29 -7.24 4.88
C ILE A 22 8.15 -7.89 6.26
N SER A 23 7.43 -9.02 6.34
CA SER A 23 7.20 -9.76 7.58
C SER A 23 8.51 -10.12 8.27
N GLN A 24 9.44 -10.73 7.53
CA GLN A 24 10.72 -11.19 8.06
C GLN A 24 11.70 -10.07 8.41
N LYS A 25 11.77 -9.00 7.59
CA LYS A 25 12.77 -7.93 7.76
C LYS A 25 12.35 -6.86 8.75
N TYR A 26 11.05 -6.56 8.84
CA TYR A 26 10.55 -5.47 9.67
C TYR A 26 9.75 -5.95 10.89
N LYS A 27 9.29 -7.19 10.91
CA LYS A 27 8.42 -7.75 11.97
C LYS A 27 7.29 -6.76 12.30
N PRO A 28 6.42 -6.47 11.34
CA PRO A 28 5.44 -5.41 11.45
C PRO A 28 4.43 -5.68 12.57
N LYS A 29 3.90 -4.61 13.16
CA LYS A 29 2.75 -4.68 14.05
C LYS A 29 1.51 -5.14 13.29
N GLN A 30 1.35 -4.65 12.06
CA GLN A 30 0.25 -5.00 11.16
C GLN A 30 0.62 -4.69 9.71
N ILE A 31 0.14 -5.53 8.78
CA ILE A 31 0.17 -5.28 7.34
C ILE A 31 -1.29 -5.16 6.86
N TYR A 32 -1.65 -4.00 6.31
CA TYR A 32 -2.93 -3.78 5.65
C TYR A 32 -2.71 -3.87 4.14
N VAL A 33 -3.31 -4.86 3.51
CA VAL A 33 -3.35 -4.98 2.04
C VAL A 33 -4.70 -4.48 1.56
N VAL A 34 -4.68 -3.45 0.71
CA VAL A 34 -5.88 -2.88 0.09
C VAL A 34 -5.96 -3.40 -1.34
N THR A 35 -6.99 -4.18 -1.65
CA THR A 35 -7.14 -4.84 -2.95
C THR A 35 -8.61 -5.14 -3.27
N SER A 36 -8.93 -5.56 -4.49
CA SER A 36 -10.31 -5.88 -4.88
C SER A 36 -10.85 -7.12 -4.17
N ASP A 37 -12.18 -7.23 -4.06
CA ASP A 37 -12.84 -8.43 -3.49
C ASP A 37 -12.44 -9.72 -4.22
N HIS A 38 -12.24 -9.64 -5.54
CA HIS A 38 -11.73 -10.77 -6.31
C HIS A 38 -10.35 -11.23 -5.84
N GLU A 39 -9.42 -10.29 -5.68
CA GLU A 39 -8.06 -10.57 -5.23
C GLU A 39 -8.02 -11.00 -3.76
N ILE A 40 -8.92 -10.49 -2.91
CA ILE A 40 -9.08 -10.94 -1.51
C ILE A 40 -9.35 -12.46 -1.45
N LYS A 41 -10.20 -12.98 -2.34
CA LYS A 41 -10.49 -14.41 -2.42
C LYS A 41 -9.24 -15.20 -2.80
N ILE A 42 -8.48 -14.74 -3.81
CA ILE A 42 -7.21 -15.34 -4.21
C ILE A 42 -6.19 -15.30 -3.06
N PHE A 43 -6.12 -14.19 -2.34
CA PHE A 43 -5.27 -14.05 -1.16
C PHE A 43 -5.59 -15.09 -0.09
N LYS A 44 -6.87 -15.23 0.27
CA LYS A 44 -7.31 -16.18 1.30
C LYS A 44 -6.94 -17.62 0.96
N ASP A 45 -7.03 -18.00 -0.32
CA ASP A 45 -6.66 -19.34 -0.76
C ASP A 45 -5.14 -19.57 -0.73
N LYS A 46 -4.35 -18.56 -1.10
CA LYS A 46 -2.89 -18.71 -1.25
C LYS A 46 -2.12 -18.42 0.04
N SER A 47 -2.57 -17.44 0.82
CA SER A 47 -1.80 -16.92 1.97
C SER A 47 -1.71 -17.89 3.15
N ASN A 48 -2.54 -18.93 3.21
CA ASN A 48 -2.45 -19.96 4.24
C ASN A 48 -1.09 -20.70 4.27
N SER A 49 -0.36 -20.66 3.15
CA SER A 49 0.97 -21.28 3.03
C SER A 49 2.12 -20.26 3.11
N TRP A 50 1.81 -18.97 3.32
CA TRP A 50 2.80 -17.90 3.37
C TRP A 50 3.22 -17.60 4.80
N ASP A 51 4.49 -17.29 5.00
CA ASP A 51 5.05 -16.93 6.30
C ASP A 51 4.81 -15.42 6.58
N ILE A 52 3.53 -15.08 6.77
CA ILE A 52 3.10 -13.70 7.02
C ILE A 52 2.26 -13.66 8.29
N GLU A 53 2.72 -12.91 9.25
CA GLU A 53 1.98 -12.61 10.46
C GLU A 53 1.26 -11.27 10.34
N ASN A 54 0.15 -11.11 11.08
CA ASN A 54 -0.56 -9.83 11.23
C ASN A 54 -0.99 -9.18 9.90
N LEU A 55 -1.65 -9.96 9.02
CA LEU A 55 -2.18 -9.51 7.75
C LEU A 55 -3.68 -9.20 7.84
N THR A 56 -4.08 -8.02 7.42
CA THR A 56 -5.48 -7.61 7.22
C THR A 56 -5.72 -7.27 5.76
N LEU A 57 -6.77 -7.83 5.17
CA LEU A 57 -7.19 -7.56 3.80
C LEU A 57 -8.35 -6.57 3.82
N LEU A 58 -8.24 -5.49 3.07
CA LEU A 58 -9.24 -4.43 2.95
C LEU A 58 -9.73 -4.33 1.51
N ASP A 59 -11.05 -4.23 1.35
CA ASP A 59 -11.68 -4.12 0.03
C ASP A 59 -11.48 -2.71 -0.56
N GLU A 60 -10.75 -2.62 -1.66
CA GLU A 60 -10.50 -1.34 -2.34
C GLU A 60 -11.77 -0.74 -2.96
N ASP A 61 -12.74 -1.57 -3.35
CA ASP A 61 -13.95 -1.09 -4.02
C ASP A 61 -14.84 -0.28 -3.07
N ASN A 62 -14.81 -0.62 -1.79
CA ASN A 62 -15.57 0.02 -0.73
C ASN A 62 -14.70 0.77 0.30
N PHE A 63 -13.42 0.99 0.00
CA PHE A 63 -12.46 1.55 0.95
C PHE A 63 -12.92 2.89 1.56
N PHE A 64 -13.53 3.76 0.77
CA PHE A 64 -14.03 5.07 1.18
C PHE A 64 -15.53 5.10 1.47
N LEU A 65 -16.24 3.97 1.31
CA LEU A 65 -17.71 3.96 1.35
C LEU A 65 -18.28 4.37 2.71
N ASN A 66 -17.75 3.79 3.78
CA ASN A 66 -18.31 4.01 5.13
C ASN A 66 -18.15 5.46 5.60
N LYS A 67 -17.03 6.11 5.25
CA LYS A 67 -16.74 7.47 5.71
C LYS A 67 -17.24 8.55 4.78
N TYR A 68 -17.13 8.33 3.48
CA TYR A 68 -17.41 9.35 2.47
C TYR A 68 -18.61 9.03 1.58
N GLY A 69 -19.21 7.84 1.70
CA GLY A 69 -20.29 7.41 0.82
C GLY A 69 -19.86 7.19 -0.64
N LEU A 70 -18.57 7.03 -0.90
CA LEU A 70 -17.99 6.92 -2.24
C LEU A 70 -17.40 5.53 -2.47
N THR A 71 -17.80 4.89 -3.56
CA THR A 71 -17.16 3.66 -4.05
C THR A 71 -15.94 3.98 -4.93
N LYS A 72 -15.10 3.00 -5.17
CA LYS A 72 -14.02 3.10 -6.18
C LYS A 72 -14.55 3.56 -7.53
N LYS A 73 -15.71 3.02 -7.95
CA LYS A 73 -16.34 3.38 -9.24
C LYS A 73 -16.67 4.87 -9.32
N ASP A 74 -17.20 5.45 -8.22
CA ASP A 74 -17.54 6.85 -8.17
C ASP A 74 -16.28 7.72 -8.30
N ILE A 75 -15.24 7.39 -7.55
CA ILE A 75 -13.96 8.13 -7.58
C ILE A 75 -13.28 8.00 -8.94
N VAL A 76 -13.19 6.81 -9.49
CA VAL A 76 -12.59 6.55 -10.81
C VAL A 76 -13.34 7.28 -11.92
N SER A 77 -14.68 7.33 -11.85
CA SER A 77 -15.51 8.10 -12.79
C SER A 77 -15.16 9.59 -12.75
N GLN A 78 -15.02 10.17 -11.57
CA GLN A 78 -14.63 11.57 -11.39
C GLN A 78 -13.20 11.84 -11.92
N ILE A 79 -12.25 10.93 -11.66
CA ILE A 79 -10.90 11.03 -12.19
C ILE A 79 -10.93 11.03 -13.72
N THR A 80 -11.64 10.10 -14.33
CA THR A 80 -11.73 9.97 -15.79
C THR A 80 -12.30 11.23 -16.44
N GLN A 81 -13.31 11.85 -15.83
CA GLN A 81 -13.92 13.06 -16.34
C GLN A 81 -13.01 14.30 -16.21
N ASN A 82 -12.30 14.42 -15.09
CA ASN A 82 -11.55 15.64 -14.76
C ASN A 82 -10.06 15.57 -15.13
N LYS A 83 -9.52 14.37 -15.29
CA LYS A 83 -8.09 14.11 -15.56
C LYS A 83 -7.91 13.02 -16.64
N PRO A 84 -8.41 13.23 -17.86
CA PRO A 84 -8.44 12.18 -18.91
C PRO A 84 -7.05 11.70 -19.34
N ASN A 85 -6.01 12.48 -19.10
CA ASN A 85 -4.63 12.13 -19.46
C ASN A 85 -3.89 11.27 -18.42
N TYR A 86 -4.53 10.97 -17.28
CA TYR A 86 -3.95 10.15 -16.23
C TYR A 86 -4.60 8.77 -16.20
N SER A 87 -3.84 7.75 -15.79
CA SER A 87 -4.38 6.43 -15.50
C SER A 87 -5.30 6.51 -14.27
N PRO A 88 -6.62 6.27 -14.39
CA PRO A 88 -7.52 6.39 -13.27
C PRO A 88 -7.22 5.39 -12.14
N GLY A 89 -6.77 4.17 -12.50
CA GLY A 89 -6.39 3.15 -11.53
C GLY A 89 -5.15 3.56 -10.73
N TRP A 90 -4.14 4.12 -11.38
CA TRP A 90 -2.96 4.62 -10.70
C TRP A 90 -3.30 5.78 -9.75
N LEU A 91 -4.09 6.76 -10.20
CA LEU A 91 -4.54 7.86 -9.34
C LEU A 91 -5.37 7.35 -8.15
N TYR A 92 -6.24 6.38 -8.36
CA TYR A 92 -7.01 5.78 -7.28
C TYR A 92 -6.09 5.15 -6.22
N GLN A 93 -5.04 4.44 -6.63
CA GLN A 93 -4.04 3.92 -5.68
C GLN A 93 -3.35 5.03 -4.88
N GLN A 94 -3.04 6.19 -5.52
CA GLN A 94 -2.48 7.32 -4.77
C GLN A 94 -3.48 7.87 -3.75
N ILE A 95 -4.77 7.91 -4.09
CA ILE A 95 -5.84 8.33 -3.18
C ILE A 95 -5.96 7.36 -1.99
N ILE A 96 -5.87 6.04 -2.21
CA ILE A 96 -5.81 5.06 -1.11
C ILE A 96 -4.62 5.34 -0.19
N LYS A 97 -3.42 5.55 -0.75
CA LYS A 97 -2.20 5.82 0.02
C LYS A 97 -2.35 7.08 0.88
N LEU A 98 -2.89 8.15 0.32
CA LEU A 98 -3.09 9.42 1.02
C LEU A 98 -4.23 9.36 2.05
N GLY A 99 -5.27 8.61 1.77
CA GLY A 99 -6.45 8.49 2.63
C GLY A 99 -6.37 7.38 3.68
N ALA A 100 -5.30 6.59 3.69
CA ALA A 100 -5.21 5.41 4.56
C ALA A 100 -5.37 5.76 6.05
N SER A 101 -4.70 6.81 6.52
CA SER A 101 -4.79 7.24 7.92
C SER A 101 -6.17 7.76 8.32
N ASP A 102 -6.96 8.12 7.34
CA ASP A 102 -8.31 8.63 7.57
C ASP A 102 -9.38 7.52 7.57
N ILE A 103 -9.06 6.39 6.97
CA ILE A 103 -10.00 5.26 6.80
C ILE A 103 -9.71 4.10 7.74
N ILE A 104 -8.43 3.86 8.05
CA ILE A 104 -8.02 2.72 8.89
C ILE A 104 -7.83 3.24 10.32
N ASP A 105 -8.85 3.06 11.16
CA ASP A 105 -8.87 3.60 12.53
C ASP A 105 -7.74 3.05 13.42
N GLU A 106 -7.24 1.84 13.12
CA GLU A 106 -6.18 1.20 13.90
C GLU A 106 -4.76 1.58 13.46
N LEU A 107 -4.60 2.50 12.49
CA LEU A 107 -3.27 2.99 12.12
C LEU A 107 -2.69 3.89 13.20
N ASP A 108 -1.42 3.63 13.51
CA ASP A 108 -0.62 4.52 14.35
C ASP A 108 -0.36 5.85 13.61
N ASP A 109 0.00 6.90 14.34
CA ASP A 109 0.36 8.22 13.74
C ASP A 109 1.48 8.12 12.71
N VAL A 110 2.34 7.10 12.84
CA VAL A 110 3.44 6.82 11.91
C VAL A 110 3.30 5.40 11.36
N PHE A 111 3.04 5.30 10.09
CA PHE A 111 2.96 4.06 9.34
C PHE A 111 3.70 4.17 7.99
N LEU A 112 3.88 3.06 7.33
CA LEU A 112 4.60 2.99 6.07
C LEU A 112 3.66 2.67 4.92
N ILE A 113 3.74 3.46 3.87
CA ILE A 113 3.17 3.11 2.57
C ILE A 113 4.24 2.33 1.81
N TRP A 114 3.86 1.16 1.28
CA TRP A 114 4.78 0.31 0.54
C TRP A 114 4.19 -0.09 -0.80
N ASP A 115 4.99 -0.03 -1.85
CA ASP A 115 4.55 -0.46 -3.17
C ASP A 115 4.70 -1.99 -3.32
N ALA A 116 3.72 -2.62 -3.94
CA ALA A 116 3.61 -4.07 -4.04
C ALA A 116 4.69 -4.74 -4.91
N ASP A 117 5.47 -3.96 -5.64
CA ASP A 117 6.59 -4.39 -6.49
C ASP A 117 7.97 -4.15 -5.86
N LEU A 118 8.02 -3.56 -4.67
CA LEU A 118 9.27 -3.30 -3.95
C LEU A 118 9.62 -4.45 -3.00
N LEU A 119 10.56 -5.31 -3.42
CA LEU A 119 11.05 -6.40 -2.57
C LEU A 119 12.08 -5.90 -1.54
N PRO A 120 11.80 -6.00 -0.22
CA PRO A 120 12.78 -5.62 0.79
C PRO A 120 13.85 -6.70 0.96
N VAL A 121 15.02 -6.48 0.39
CA VAL A 121 16.17 -7.41 0.53
C VAL A 121 16.87 -7.29 1.89
N ARG A 122 16.71 -6.14 2.56
CA ARG A 122 17.19 -5.86 3.92
C ARG A 122 16.28 -4.86 4.62
N SER A 123 16.31 -4.83 5.95
CA SER A 123 15.65 -3.76 6.70
C SER A 123 16.42 -2.45 6.55
N TRP A 124 15.67 -1.35 6.39
CA TRP A 124 16.22 0.01 6.39
C TRP A 124 15.83 0.71 7.69
N PRO A 125 16.71 1.53 8.26
CA PRO A 125 16.36 2.39 9.37
C PRO A 125 15.49 3.53 8.83
N ILE A 126 14.17 3.34 8.84
CA ILE A 126 13.21 4.30 8.27
C ILE A 126 13.04 5.49 9.21
N LEU A 127 13.07 5.25 10.52
CA LEU A 127 13.01 6.28 11.54
C LEU A 127 14.29 6.25 12.38
N ASP A 128 14.94 7.40 12.48
CA ASP A 128 15.98 7.60 13.52
C ASP A 128 15.28 7.88 14.86
N LYS A 129 15.55 7.04 15.87
CA LYS A 129 14.99 7.20 17.22
C LYS A 129 15.29 8.55 17.89
N LYS A 130 16.26 9.31 17.35
CA LYS A 130 16.69 10.61 17.92
C LYS A 130 16.26 11.81 17.08
N LYS A 131 15.90 11.61 15.85
CA LYS A 131 15.44 12.66 14.92
C LYS A 131 14.47 11.99 13.97
N GLU A 132 13.27 12.50 13.83
CA GLU A 132 12.28 12.09 12.83
C GLU A 132 12.84 12.33 11.42
N LYS A 133 13.76 11.48 11.00
CA LYS A 133 14.35 11.52 9.65
C LYS A 133 13.75 10.41 8.82
N PHE A 134 13.02 10.79 7.80
CA PHE A 134 12.62 9.88 6.75
C PHE A 134 13.82 9.55 5.87
N ALA A 135 14.07 8.28 5.60
CA ALA A 135 15.01 7.88 4.57
C ALA A 135 14.33 8.10 3.21
N LEU A 136 14.74 9.10 2.48
CA LEU A 136 14.36 9.27 1.08
C LEU A 136 15.32 8.47 0.21
N LEU A 137 14.79 7.56 -0.59
CA LEU A 137 15.56 6.90 -1.63
C LEU A 137 15.54 7.78 -2.87
N GLN A 138 16.68 8.27 -3.27
CA GLN A 138 16.87 8.90 -4.56
C GLN A 138 17.31 7.84 -5.55
N ASP A 139 16.47 7.52 -6.53
CA ASP A 139 16.89 6.72 -7.67
C ASP A 139 17.72 7.60 -8.62
N LYS A 140 19.01 7.27 -8.74
CA LYS A 140 19.92 7.97 -9.65
C LYS A 140 19.78 7.52 -11.11
N SER A 141 18.93 6.56 -11.41
CA SER A 141 18.76 6.00 -12.75
C SER A 141 17.91 6.89 -13.68
N TYR A 142 17.10 7.75 -13.12
CA TYR A 142 16.40 8.78 -13.88
C TYR A 142 17.28 10.03 -13.93
N GLY A 143 18.04 10.15 -15.04
CA GLY A 143 18.92 11.28 -15.26
C GLY A 143 18.18 12.63 -15.08
N ASN A 144 18.78 13.52 -14.32
CA ASN A 144 18.55 14.96 -14.20
C ASN A 144 17.15 15.49 -14.57
N GLN A 145 16.10 14.91 -14.09
CA GLN A 145 14.80 15.56 -14.04
C GLN A 145 14.54 15.87 -12.57
N ASP A 146 14.74 17.15 -12.23
CA ASP A 146 14.30 17.70 -10.97
C ASP A 146 12.80 17.50 -10.86
N ILE A 147 12.39 16.49 -10.08
CA ILE A 147 10.99 16.28 -9.74
C ILE A 147 10.78 17.05 -8.43
N PHE A 148 10.22 18.24 -8.57
CA PHE A 148 9.60 18.99 -7.48
C PHE A 148 8.13 18.68 -7.41
#